data_758651c3a924757613eda359668f67db
#
_entry.id   758651c3a924757613eda359668f67db
#
_cell.length_a   1.000
_cell.length_b   1.000
_cell.length_c   1.000
_cell.angle_alpha   90.00
_cell.angle_beta   90.00
_cell.angle_gamma   90.00
#
_symmetry.space_group_name_H-M   'P 1'
#
loop_
_entity.id
_entity.type
_entity.pdbx_description
1 polymer ?
#
loop_
_entity_poly.entity_id
_entity_poly.type
_entity_poly.pdbx_seq_one_letter_code
_entity_poly.pdbx_strand_id
1 'polypeptide(L)'
;MFEIIMFETLYDFLNKMVEVYNDNETTIREKIELASSKYIDMIIAEPLLPTFILNELKNNPTNFLKMPTAKVIMKSQLISQYNDGVKKGIYKKVDSIHFITNILSLIVFPFICSPIIMKMEKLNKTDFNKMMNQRKKLIPEWIIQMIKK
;
A
#
# COMPACT_ATOMS: atom_id res chain seq x y z
N MET A 1 -23.61 -6.64 8.21
CA MET A 1 -23.83 -5.58 7.18
C MET A 1 -22.59 -4.73 6.97
N PHE A 2 -22.05 -4.10 8.02
CA PHE A 2 -20.82 -3.29 7.94
C PHE A 2 -19.61 -4.07 7.37
N GLU A 3 -19.36 -5.26 7.88
CA GLU A 3 -18.25 -6.12 7.44
C GLU A 3 -18.35 -6.48 5.96
N ILE A 4 -19.55 -6.78 5.46
CA ILE A 4 -19.79 -7.11 4.05
C ILE A 4 -19.45 -5.91 3.17
N ILE A 5 -19.90 -4.72 3.54
CA ILE A 5 -19.63 -3.48 2.81
C ILE A 5 -18.12 -3.20 2.77
N MET A 6 -17.44 -3.39 3.90
CA MET A 6 -16.00 -3.18 3.98
C MET A 6 -15.21 -4.18 3.13
N PHE A 7 -15.62 -5.44 3.11
CA PHE A 7 -15.01 -6.45 2.23
C PHE A 7 -15.23 -6.13 0.76
N GLU A 8 -16.44 -5.71 0.38
CA GLU A 8 -16.73 -5.32 -1.00
C GLU A 8 -15.86 -4.12 -1.42
N THR A 9 -15.78 -3.10 -0.59
CA THR A 9 -14.94 -1.91 -0.84
C THR A 9 -13.48 -2.31 -1.02
N LEU A 10 -12.97 -3.14 -0.14
CA LEU A 10 -11.59 -3.63 -0.20
C LEU A 10 -11.36 -4.48 -1.45
N TYR A 11 -12.26 -5.39 -1.75
CA TYR A 11 -12.17 -6.27 -2.92
C TYR A 11 -12.12 -5.46 -4.22
N ASP A 12 -13.03 -4.52 -4.39
CA ASP A 12 -13.08 -3.66 -5.57
C ASP A 12 -11.80 -2.84 -5.71
N PHE A 13 -11.30 -2.32 -4.60
CA PHE A 13 -10.05 -1.57 -4.58
C PHE A 13 -8.85 -2.44 -4.97
N LEU A 14 -8.73 -3.65 -4.39
CA LEU A 14 -7.63 -4.56 -4.69
C LEU A 14 -7.64 -4.99 -6.17
N ASN A 15 -8.81 -5.16 -6.76
CA ASN A 15 -8.93 -5.46 -8.19
C ASN A 15 -8.36 -4.31 -9.05
N LYS A 16 -8.62 -3.08 -8.68
CA LYS A 16 -8.03 -1.90 -9.34
C LYS A 16 -6.50 -1.87 -9.16
N MET A 17 -6.02 -2.26 -7.99
CA MET A 17 -4.59 -2.32 -7.73
C MET A 17 -3.88 -3.40 -8.54
N VAL A 18 -4.54 -4.52 -8.81
CA VAL A 18 -4.01 -5.55 -9.71
C VAL A 18 -3.69 -4.97 -11.09
N GLU A 19 -4.57 -4.13 -11.62
CA GLU A 19 -4.33 -3.46 -12.90
C GLU A 19 -3.10 -2.55 -12.84
N VAL A 20 -2.96 -1.78 -11.77
CA VAL A 20 -1.79 -0.91 -11.57
C VAL A 20 -0.50 -1.71 -11.53
N TYR A 21 -0.47 -2.78 -10.73
CA TYR A 21 0.74 -3.58 -10.54
C TYR A 21 1.13 -4.41 -11.76
N ASN A 22 0.18 -4.74 -12.63
CA ASN A 22 0.42 -5.56 -13.82
C ASN A 22 0.52 -4.76 -15.12
N ASP A 23 0.46 -3.45 -15.07
CA ASP A 23 0.64 -2.60 -16.25
C ASP A 23 2.05 -2.77 -16.81
N ASN A 24 2.16 -3.17 -18.08
CA ASN A 24 3.44 -3.38 -18.75
C ASN A 24 4.10 -2.07 -19.22
N GLU A 25 3.33 -0.99 -19.28
CA GLU A 25 3.79 0.30 -19.80
C GLU A 25 4.38 1.21 -18.71
N THR A 26 4.17 0.89 -17.44
CA THR A 26 4.66 1.70 -16.31
C THR A 26 5.93 1.13 -15.70
N THR A 27 6.79 2.05 -15.23
CA THR A 27 8.01 1.71 -14.47
C THR A 27 7.65 1.30 -13.04
N ILE A 28 8.63 0.73 -12.34
CA ILE A 28 8.49 0.42 -10.90
C ILE A 28 8.16 1.67 -10.08
N ARG A 29 8.81 2.82 -10.37
CA ARG A 29 8.53 4.09 -9.70
C ARG A 29 7.09 4.54 -9.95
N GLU A 30 6.65 4.53 -11.19
CA GLU A 30 5.28 4.92 -11.56
C GLU A 30 4.23 4.04 -10.89
N LYS A 31 4.48 2.73 -10.80
CA LYS A 31 3.58 1.82 -10.07
C LYS A 31 3.49 2.17 -8.58
N ILE A 32 4.61 2.48 -7.95
CA ILE A 32 4.63 2.86 -6.53
C ILE A 32 3.93 4.22 -6.32
N GLU A 33 4.11 5.16 -7.23
CA GLU A 33 3.42 6.46 -7.19
C GLU A 33 1.90 6.29 -7.31
N LEU A 34 1.45 5.53 -8.29
CA LEU A 34 0.02 5.23 -8.48
C LEU A 34 -0.57 4.48 -7.29
N ALA A 35 0.14 3.48 -6.78
CA ALA A 35 -0.28 2.72 -5.61
C ALA A 35 -0.41 3.63 -4.38
N SER A 36 0.61 4.40 -4.07
CA SER A 36 0.61 5.32 -2.92
C SER A 36 -0.56 6.30 -3.01
N SER A 37 -0.77 6.90 -4.18
CA SER A 37 -1.86 7.84 -4.40
C SER A 37 -3.22 7.19 -4.19
N LYS A 38 -3.47 6.05 -4.82
CA LYS A 38 -4.77 5.37 -4.75
C LYS A 38 -5.08 4.83 -3.36
N TYR A 39 -4.10 4.23 -2.65
CA TYR A 39 -4.29 3.77 -1.28
C TYR A 39 -4.59 4.92 -0.33
N ILE A 40 -3.85 6.01 -0.43
CA ILE A 40 -4.05 7.18 0.44
C ILE A 40 -5.44 7.79 0.19
N ASP A 41 -5.84 7.95 -1.06
CA ASP A 41 -7.17 8.47 -1.40
C ASP A 41 -8.29 7.57 -0.87
N MET A 42 -8.14 6.25 -1.00
CA MET A 42 -9.13 5.30 -0.48
C MET A 42 -9.24 5.40 1.04
N ILE A 43 -8.12 5.46 1.76
CA ILE A 43 -8.14 5.51 3.22
C ILE A 43 -8.72 6.84 3.72
N ILE A 44 -8.42 7.95 3.03
CA ILE A 44 -9.02 9.24 3.37
C ILE A 44 -10.55 9.20 3.18
N ALA A 45 -11.02 8.54 2.11
CA ALA A 45 -12.45 8.39 1.84
C ALA A 45 -13.15 7.43 2.82
N GLU A 46 -12.43 6.39 3.27
CA GLU A 46 -12.95 5.34 4.16
C GLU A 46 -12.04 5.17 5.39
N PRO A 47 -12.12 6.10 6.38
CA PRO A 47 -11.18 6.11 7.51
C PRO A 47 -11.23 4.88 8.41
N LEU A 48 -12.33 4.13 8.40
CA LEU A 48 -12.49 2.91 9.20
C LEU A 48 -11.83 1.69 8.56
N LEU A 49 -11.49 1.76 7.29
CA LEU A 49 -10.97 0.63 6.53
C LEU A 49 -9.64 0.10 7.06
N PRO A 50 -8.63 0.91 7.42
CA PRO A 50 -7.37 0.39 7.95
C PRO A 50 -7.53 -0.45 9.22
N THR A 51 -8.37 0.00 10.17
CA THR A 51 -8.64 -0.74 11.40
C THR A 51 -9.38 -2.04 11.11
N PHE A 52 -10.36 -2.01 10.21
CA PHE A 52 -11.07 -3.19 9.76
C PHE A 52 -10.11 -4.22 9.15
N ILE A 53 -9.25 -3.81 8.23
CA ILE A 53 -8.25 -4.68 7.60
C ILE A 53 -7.32 -5.28 8.65
N LEU A 54 -6.82 -4.46 9.57
CA LEU A 54 -5.92 -4.92 10.64
C LEU A 54 -6.58 -6.00 11.50
N ASN A 55 -7.83 -5.80 11.87
CA ASN A 55 -8.60 -6.78 12.66
C ASN A 55 -8.79 -8.08 11.88
N GLU A 56 -9.13 -8.01 10.61
CA GLU A 56 -9.30 -9.19 9.77
C GLU A 56 -8.00 -9.95 9.56
N LEU A 57 -6.91 -9.27 9.32
CA LEU A 57 -5.59 -9.90 9.18
C LEU A 57 -5.15 -10.62 10.45
N LYS A 58 -5.48 -10.09 11.62
CA LYS A 58 -5.11 -10.70 12.91
C LYS A 58 -6.04 -11.84 13.30
N ASN A 59 -7.34 -11.67 13.11
CA ASN A 59 -8.34 -12.59 13.65
C ASN A 59 -8.83 -13.62 12.63
N ASN A 60 -8.85 -13.26 11.35
CA ASN A 60 -9.37 -14.09 10.27
C ASN A 60 -8.45 -14.09 9.04
N PRO A 61 -7.16 -14.44 9.19
CA PRO A 61 -6.19 -14.35 8.07
C PRO A 61 -6.59 -15.19 6.87
N THR A 62 -7.31 -16.29 7.08
CA THR A 62 -7.76 -17.18 6.02
C THR A 62 -8.72 -16.50 5.05
N ASN A 63 -9.56 -15.60 5.54
CA ASN A 63 -10.49 -14.84 4.69
C ASN A 63 -9.73 -13.97 3.68
N PHE A 64 -8.63 -13.38 4.12
CA PHE A 64 -7.76 -12.59 3.27
C PHE A 64 -7.06 -13.43 2.21
N LEU A 65 -6.56 -14.61 2.60
CA LEU A 65 -5.88 -15.54 1.70
C LEU A 65 -6.81 -16.15 0.64
N LYS A 66 -8.11 -16.17 0.90
CA LYS A 66 -9.11 -16.61 -0.08
C LYS A 66 -9.37 -15.58 -1.18
N MET A 67 -8.95 -14.32 -0.99
CA MET A 67 -9.07 -13.29 -2.01
C MET A 67 -8.05 -13.58 -3.12
N PRO A 68 -8.48 -13.80 -4.37
CA PRO A 68 -7.55 -14.10 -5.47
C PRO A 68 -6.51 -13.00 -5.69
N THR A 69 -6.88 -11.76 -5.41
CA THR A 69 -6.07 -10.58 -5.61
C THR A 69 -4.80 -10.55 -4.76
N ALA A 70 -4.83 -11.08 -3.52
CA ALA A 70 -3.67 -11.10 -2.64
C ALA A 70 -2.50 -11.91 -3.24
N LYS A 71 -2.81 -13.07 -3.83
CA LYS A 71 -1.81 -13.93 -4.49
C LYS A 71 -1.31 -13.31 -5.79
N VAL A 72 -2.19 -12.65 -6.53
CA VAL A 72 -1.85 -12.02 -7.82
C VAL A 72 -0.87 -10.88 -7.61
N ILE A 73 -1.03 -10.09 -6.55
CA ILE A 73 -0.11 -8.98 -6.23
C ILE A 73 1.33 -9.50 -6.02
N MET A 74 1.50 -10.61 -5.31
CA MET A 74 2.84 -11.19 -5.07
C MET A 74 3.49 -11.77 -6.33
N LYS A 75 2.72 -12.04 -7.37
CA LYS A 75 3.19 -12.52 -8.67
C LYS A 75 3.07 -11.44 -9.76
N SER A 76 2.90 -10.19 -9.36
CA SER A 76 2.65 -9.09 -10.28
C SER A 76 3.90 -8.67 -11.06
N GLN A 77 3.66 -7.86 -12.09
CA GLN A 77 4.71 -7.22 -12.87
C GLN A 77 5.61 -6.31 -12.02
N LEU A 78 5.05 -5.69 -10.97
CA LEU A 78 5.84 -4.92 -10.00
C LEU A 78 6.96 -5.77 -9.38
N ILE A 79 6.64 -6.96 -8.92
CA ILE A 79 7.62 -7.90 -8.32
C ILE A 79 8.60 -8.39 -9.38
N SER A 80 8.11 -8.70 -10.58
CA SER A 80 8.96 -9.10 -11.71
C SER A 80 9.98 -8.01 -12.05
N GLN A 81 9.55 -6.76 -12.16
CA GLN A 81 10.43 -5.62 -12.43
C GLN A 81 11.46 -5.41 -11.31
N TYR A 82 11.06 -5.58 -10.06
CA TYR A 82 11.99 -5.53 -8.93
C TYR A 82 13.06 -6.62 -9.04
N ASN A 83 12.64 -7.87 -9.26
CA ASN A 83 13.56 -8.99 -9.39
C ASN A 83 14.53 -8.83 -10.58
N ASP A 84 14.04 -8.32 -11.69
CA ASP A 84 14.87 -8.01 -12.85
C ASP A 84 15.92 -6.95 -12.54
N GLY A 85 15.54 -5.92 -11.80
CA GLY A 85 16.44 -4.89 -11.33
C GLY A 85 17.53 -5.42 -10.38
N VAL A 86 17.19 -6.39 -9.55
CA VAL A 86 18.15 -7.10 -8.70
C VAL A 86 19.14 -7.89 -9.55
N LYS A 87 18.65 -8.64 -10.54
CA LYS A 87 19.52 -9.41 -11.46
C LYS A 87 20.47 -8.51 -12.24
N LYS A 88 20.02 -7.33 -12.64
CA LYS A 88 20.83 -6.35 -13.37
C LYS A 88 21.78 -5.55 -12.47
N GLY A 89 21.75 -5.76 -11.15
CA GLY A 89 22.57 -5.04 -10.20
C GLY A 89 22.13 -3.60 -9.91
N ILE A 90 20.90 -3.23 -10.30
CA ILE A 90 20.33 -1.90 -10.07
C ILE A 90 19.77 -1.79 -8.65
N TYR A 91 19.16 -2.86 -8.15
CA TYR A 91 18.54 -2.90 -6.83
C TYR A 91 19.24 -3.88 -5.90
N LYS A 92 19.15 -3.61 -4.60
CA LYS A 92 19.63 -4.48 -3.54
C LYS A 92 18.82 -5.77 -3.54
N LYS A 93 19.49 -6.90 -3.32
CA LYS A 93 18.83 -8.20 -3.20
C LYS A 93 18.26 -8.35 -1.80
N VAL A 94 16.95 -8.24 -1.67
CA VAL A 94 16.18 -8.62 -0.49
C VAL A 94 14.98 -9.44 -0.93
N ASP A 95 14.40 -10.19 0.01
CA ASP A 95 13.18 -10.93 -0.29
C ASP A 95 12.06 -9.96 -0.69
N SER A 96 11.33 -10.30 -1.75
CA SER A 96 10.25 -9.44 -2.28
C SER A 96 9.15 -9.15 -1.26
N ILE A 97 8.99 -10.00 -0.25
CA ILE A 97 8.04 -9.74 0.83
C ILE A 97 8.41 -8.48 1.62
N HIS A 98 9.70 -8.21 1.83
CA HIS A 98 10.14 -6.98 2.49
C HIS A 98 9.83 -5.76 1.65
N PHE A 99 10.01 -5.85 0.34
CA PHE A 99 9.69 -4.75 -0.58
C PHE A 99 8.21 -4.37 -0.51
N ILE A 100 7.32 -5.35 -0.63
CA ILE A 100 5.87 -5.12 -0.54
C ILE A 100 5.46 -4.64 0.85
N THR A 101 6.00 -5.26 1.91
CA THR A 101 5.69 -4.87 3.29
C THR A 101 6.09 -3.42 3.56
N ASN A 102 7.25 -2.99 3.07
CA ASN A 102 7.70 -1.61 3.24
C ASN A 102 6.75 -0.62 2.56
N ILE A 103 6.31 -0.90 1.33
CA ILE A 103 5.35 -0.05 0.63
C ILE A 103 4.05 0.09 1.45
N LEU A 104 3.46 -1.04 1.84
CA LEU A 104 2.20 -1.05 2.57
C LEU A 104 2.32 -0.39 3.96
N SER A 105 3.40 -0.66 4.66
CA SER A 105 3.64 -0.08 6.00
C SER A 105 3.76 1.44 5.95
N LEU A 106 4.49 1.97 4.98
CA LEU A 106 4.65 3.42 4.81
C LEU A 106 3.34 4.11 4.46
N ILE A 107 2.45 3.42 3.76
CA ILE A 107 1.14 3.95 3.39
C ILE A 107 0.16 3.89 4.57
N VAL A 108 0.03 2.71 5.19
CA VAL A 108 -1.10 2.41 6.08
C VAL A 108 -0.84 2.80 7.53
N PHE A 109 0.37 2.62 8.04
CA PHE A 109 0.68 2.79 9.46
C PHE A 109 0.33 4.18 10.00
N PRO A 110 0.62 5.31 9.31
CA PRO A 110 0.24 6.63 9.83
C PRO A 110 -1.25 6.80 10.05
N PHE A 111 -2.09 6.16 9.24
CA PHE A 111 -3.55 6.20 9.42
C PHE A 111 -3.98 5.40 10.64
N ILE A 112 -3.35 4.26 10.91
CA ILE A 112 -3.64 3.44 12.10
C ILE A 112 -3.30 4.23 13.37
N CYS A 113 -2.18 4.92 13.41
CA CYS A 113 -1.75 5.70 14.57
C CYS A 113 -2.14 7.18 14.49
N SER A 114 -3.07 7.55 13.60
CA SER A 114 -3.49 8.94 13.39
C SER A 114 -3.90 9.68 14.67
N PRO A 115 -4.62 9.06 15.63
CA PRO A 115 -4.97 9.78 16.87
C PRO A 115 -3.75 10.28 17.65
N ILE A 116 -2.69 9.49 17.72
CA ILE A 116 -1.45 9.88 18.40
C ILE A 116 -0.75 11.01 17.64
N ILE A 117 -0.59 10.86 16.34
CA ILE A 117 0.06 11.87 15.49
C ILE A 117 -0.67 13.21 15.60
N MET A 118 -2.00 13.18 15.48
CA MET A 118 -2.83 14.38 15.56
C MET A 118 -2.70 15.08 16.92
N LYS A 119 -2.65 14.32 18.01
CA LYS A 119 -2.47 14.88 19.35
C LYS A 119 -1.08 15.46 19.57
N MET A 120 -0.05 14.73 19.16
CA MET A 120 1.35 15.17 19.33
C MET A 120 1.65 16.46 18.56
N GLU A 121 1.18 16.53 17.33
CA GLU A 121 1.43 17.66 16.43
C GLU A 121 0.33 18.71 16.45
N LYS A 122 -0.70 18.55 17.30
CA LYS A 122 -1.86 19.46 17.42
C LYS A 122 -2.54 19.70 16.06
N LEU A 123 -2.75 18.63 15.30
CA LEU A 123 -3.36 18.68 13.97
C LEU A 123 -4.86 18.40 14.06
N ASN A 124 -5.65 19.12 13.28
CA ASN A 124 -6.99 18.70 12.95
C ASN A 124 -6.99 17.68 11.81
N LYS A 125 -8.16 17.13 11.47
CA LYS A 125 -8.27 16.11 10.43
C LYS A 125 -7.86 16.64 9.04
N THR A 126 -8.18 17.89 8.74
CA THR A 126 -7.81 18.52 7.46
C THR A 126 -6.30 18.61 7.32
N ASP A 127 -5.61 19.05 8.37
CA ASP A 127 -4.14 19.14 8.37
C ASP A 127 -3.49 17.76 8.28
N PHE A 128 -4.04 16.79 9.01
CA PHE A 128 -3.55 15.40 8.94
C PHE A 128 -3.69 14.83 7.51
N ASN A 129 -4.85 15.02 6.89
CA ASN A 129 -5.06 14.55 5.50
C ASN A 129 -4.12 15.24 4.52
N LYS A 130 -3.79 16.51 4.74
CA LYS A 130 -2.79 17.24 3.97
C LYS A 130 -1.41 16.58 4.07
N MET A 131 -0.99 16.21 5.29
CA MET A 131 0.26 15.47 5.52
C MET A 131 0.25 14.12 4.79
N MET A 132 -0.87 13.39 4.86
CA MET A 132 -0.99 12.11 4.17
C MET A 132 -0.90 12.28 2.64
N ASN A 133 -1.51 13.33 2.10
CA ASN A 133 -1.39 13.65 0.66
C ASN A 133 0.05 13.96 0.24
N GLN A 134 0.86 14.58 1.09
CA GLN A 134 2.29 14.78 0.83
C GLN A 134 3.03 13.46 0.68
N ARG A 135 2.62 12.42 1.40
CA ARG A 135 3.24 11.09 1.35
C ARG A 135 3.07 10.40 0.00
N LYS A 136 2.11 10.83 -0.82
CA LYS A 136 1.95 10.31 -2.19
C LYS A 136 3.22 10.47 -3.04
N LYS A 137 3.99 11.51 -2.79
CA LYS A 137 5.27 11.78 -3.45
C LYS A 137 6.47 11.27 -2.65
N LEU A 138 6.38 11.33 -1.33
CA LEU A 138 7.49 10.95 -0.44
C LEU A 138 7.70 9.43 -0.42
N ILE A 139 6.62 8.65 -0.37
CA ILE A 139 6.74 7.19 -0.31
C ILE A 139 7.47 6.60 -1.52
N PRO A 140 7.12 6.94 -2.77
CA PRO A 140 7.87 6.45 -3.93
C PRO A 140 9.35 6.81 -3.85
N GLU A 141 9.67 8.02 -3.44
CA GLU A 141 11.05 8.46 -3.27
C GLU A 141 11.79 7.62 -2.24
N TRP A 142 11.21 7.44 -1.05
CA TRP A 142 11.82 6.64 0.01
C TRP A 142 12.00 5.17 -0.39
N ILE A 143 11.00 4.56 -1.05
CA ILE A 143 11.07 3.16 -1.49
C ILE A 143 12.19 2.99 -2.53
N ILE A 144 12.27 3.87 -3.52
CA ILE A 144 13.34 3.82 -4.52
C ILE A 144 14.72 3.98 -3.87
N GLN A 145 14.84 4.90 -2.92
CA GLN A 145 16.08 5.09 -2.16
C GLN A 145 16.47 3.83 -1.36
N MET A 146 15.48 3.16 -0.76
CA MET A 146 15.73 1.95 0.03
C MET A 146 16.21 0.76 -0.80
N ILE A 147 15.70 0.60 -2.02
CA ILE A 147 16.04 -0.54 -2.86
C ILE A 147 17.24 -0.29 -3.77
N LYS A 148 17.60 0.95 -4.01
CA LYS A 148 18.72 1.33 -4.88
C LYS A 148 20.05 0.81 -4.31
N LYS A 149 20.82 0.22 -5.19
CA LYS A 149 22.14 -0.31 -4.84
C LYS A 149 23.22 0.77 -4.73
#